data_2d6b45a29c506cd6aa35104c4fa513a4
#
_entry.id   2d6b45a29c506cd6aa35104c4fa513a4
#
_cell.length_a   1.000
_cell.length_b   1.000
_cell.length_c   1.000
_cell.angle_alpha   90.00
_cell.angle_beta   90.00
_cell.angle_gamma   90.00
#
_symmetry.space_group_name_H-M   'P 1'
#
loop_
_entity.id
_entity.type
_entity.pdbx_description
1 polymer ?
#
loop_
_entity_poly.entity_id
_entity_poly.type
_entity_poly.pdbx_seq_one_letter_code
_entity_poly.pdbx_strand_id
1 'polypeptide(L)'
;GGLFQPISREGALVLNNLILTVSAATVLIGTLYPLLLETLTDEKISVGPPFFNLTFGFLMAPLLLAVPFGPMLAWKRGDLLAALQRLYLAAGLALVAGLVLFYAENGGPVLAVVGLAMAFFLIFGALADLWFRAGFGKQTASIAWSRLKGLPRSAFGTSLAHMGLGITVLGIVAVTTFETETVVEMKPGMTAEAGGFVLTFDGMRAGQGPNYTEDRGHFTIRKAGVAVADVWSSKRLYTARRMPTTEAGIVTFGLSQLYVSLGDPMADGGLVVRIWWKPWILCIWLGTVVMMAGGVVSLSDRRLRVGVPKRRAKVVAPVPGQVAEAAE
;
A
#
# COMPACT_ATOMS: atom_id res chain seq x y z
N GLY A 1 24.51 -24.88 -19.04
CA GLY A 1 24.07 -23.79 -18.23
C GLY A 1 23.65 -24.31 -16.87
N GLY A 2 24.48 -24.07 -15.83
CA GLY A 2 24.13 -24.48 -14.47
C GLY A 2 22.89 -23.78 -13.96
N LEU A 3 22.07 -24.49 -13.18
CA LEU A 3 20.95 -23.94 -12.41
C LEU A 3 21.47 -22.78 -11.55
N PHE A 4 20.62 -21.77 -11.35
CA PHE A 4 20.93 -20.64 -10.46
C PHE A 4 20.97 -21.09 -8.99
N GLN A 5 21.70 -20.38 -8.15
CA GLN A 5 21.70 -20.61 -6.70
C GLN A 5 20.40 -20.06 -6.07
N PRO A 6 19.90 -20.67 -4.98
CA PRO A 6 18.72 -20.17 -4.25
C PRO A 6 18.87 -18.69 -3.84
N ILE A 7 20.07 -18.30 -3.36
CA ILE A 7 20.41 -16.90 -3.07
C ILE A 7 20.92 -16.27 -4.36
N SER A 8 19.97 -15.77 -5.15
CA SER A 8 20.22 -15.08 -6.42
C SER A 8 18.98 -14.26 -6.77
N ARG A 9 19.10 -13.39 -7.76
CA ARG A 9 17.96 -12.63 -8.26
C ARG A 9 16.87 -13.53 -8.86
N GLU A 10 17.27 -14.59 -9.56
CA GLU A 10 16.34 -15.61 -10.07
C GLU A 10 15.65 -16.35 -8.94
N GLY A 11 16.39 -16.76 -7.90
CA GLY A 11 15.82 -17.40 -6.71
C GLY A 11 14.81 -16.52 -6.00
N ALA A 12 15.10 -15.23 -5.87
CA ALA A 12 14.16 -14.24 -5.32
C ALA A 12 12.89 -14.12 -6.17
N LEU A 13 12.99 -14.12 -7.50
CA LEU A 13 11.84 -14.11 -8.41
C LEU A 13 11.00 -15.38 -8.31
N VAL A 14 11.63 -16.56 -8.21
CA VAL A 14 10.92 -17.83 -8.02
C VAL A 14 10.17 -17.83 -6.68
N LEU A 15 10.83 -17.39 -5.60
CA LEU A 15 10.20 -17.27 -4.28
C LEU A 15 9.01 -16.30 -4.31
N ASN A 16 9.18 -15.14 -4.94
CA ASN A 16 8.11 -14.17 -5.13
C ASN A 16 6.89 -14.79 -5.83
N ASN A 17 7.12 -15.45 -6.97
CA ASN A 17 6.05 -16.06 -7.74
C ASN A 17 5.36 -17.20 -6.97
N LEU A 18 6.12 -18.01 -6.24
CA LEU A 18 5.58 -19.08 -5.41
C LEU A 18 4.67 -18.51 -4.32
N ILE A 19 5.15 -17.53 -3.55
CA ILE A 19 4.37 -16.93 -2.45
C ILE A 19 3.11 -16.24 -3.01
N LEU A 20 3.24 -15.48 -4.10
CA LEU A 20 2.08 -14.83 -4.72
C LEU A 20 1.06 -15.83 -5.25
N THR A 21 1.49 -16.94 -5.86
CA THR A 21 0.60 -18.01 -6.34
C THR A 21 -0.13 -18.68 -5.17
N VAL A 22 0.59 -19.03 -4.10
CA VAL A 22 -0.02 -19.60 -2.90
C VAL A 22 -0.98 -18.62 -2.25
N SER A 23 -0.61 -17.34 -2.15
CA SER A 23 -1.49 -16.29 -1.61
C SER A 23 -2.77 -16.14 -2.44
N ALA A 24 -2.65 -16.12 -3.76
CA ALA A 24 -3.80 -16.06 -4.65
C ALA A 24 -4.72 -17.29 -4.50
N ALA A 25 -4.15 -18.48 -4.42
CA ALA A 25 -4.89 -19.71 -4.19
C ALA A 25 -5.60 -19.70 -2.82
N THR A 26 -4.93 -19.24 -1.77
CA THR A 26 -5.50 -19.11 -0.42
C THR A 26 -6.70 -18.16 -0.40
N VAL A 27 -6.58 -17.00 -1.04
CA VAL A 27 -7.69 -16.03 -1.13
C VAL A 27 -8.82 -16.60 -1.96
N LEU A 28 -8.53 -17.23 -3.10
CA LEU A 28 -9.53 -17.86 -3.96
C LEU A 28 -10.32 -18.94 -3.22
N ILE A 29 -9.63 -19.86 -2.55
CA ILE A 29 -10.26 -20.93 -1.75
C ILE A 29 -11.08 -20.32 -0.63
N GLY A 30 -10.53 -19.39 0.17
CA GLY A 30 -11.25 -18.75 1.26
C GLY A 30 -12.51 -17.99 0.81
N THR A 31 -12.50 -17.44 -0.41
CA THR A 31 -13.65 -16.73 -0.98
C THR A 31 -14.70 -17.69 -1.55
N LEU A 32 -14.29 -18.75 -2.24
CA LEU A 32 -15.21 -19.68 -2.91
C LEU A 32 -15.73 -20.79 -1.99
N TYR A 33 -14.98 -21.14 -0.94
CA TYR A 33 -15.33 -22.25 -0.05
C TYR A 33 -16.73 -22.11 0.60
N PRO A 34 -17.14 -20.93 1.13
CA PRO A 34 -18.49 -20.74 1.64
C PRO A 34 -19.56 -21.00 0.61
N LEU A 35 -19.37 -20.52 -0.63
CA LEU A 35 -20.32 -20.69 -1.73
C LEU A 35 -20.46 -22.16 -2.14
N LEU A 36 -19.34 -22.89 -2.21
CA LEU A 36 -19.33 -24.31 -2.53
C LEU A 36 -20.04 -25.12 -1.44
N LEU A 37 -19.76 -24.81 -0.17
CA LEU A 37 -20.38 -25.52 0.94
C LEU A 37 -21.89 -25.28 0.99
N GLU A 38 -22.34 -24.03 0.86
CA GLU A 38 -23.77 -23.69 0.82
C GLU A 38 -24.49 -24.39 -0.33
N THR A 39 -23.83 -24.53 -1.50
CA THR A 39 -24.40 -25.19 -2.66
C THR A 39 -24.51 -26.72 -2.49
N LEU A 40 -23.57 -27.33 -1.77
CA LEU A 40 -23.49 -28.79 -1.65
C LEU A 40 -24.19 -29.36 -0.40
N THR A 41 -24.28 -28.56 0.68
CA THR A 41 -24.74 -29.05 2.00
C THR A 41 -25.85 -28.22 2.62
N ASP A 42 -26.26 -27.11 1.98
CA ASP A 42 -27.18 -26.10 2.54
C ASP A 42 -26.65 -25.43 3.84
N GLU A 43 -25.43 -25.74 4.27
CA GLU A 43 -24.80 -25.11 5.44
C GLU A 43 -24.22 -23.75 5.09
N LYS A 44 -24.56 -22.71 5.89
CA LYS A 44 -24.03 -21.35 5.76
C LYS A 44 -22.88 -21.13 6.70
N ILE A 45 -21.69 -21.02 6.12
CA ILE A 45 -20.50 -20.59 6.85
C ILE A 45 -20.02 -19.24 6.33
N SER A 46 -19.32 -18.51 7.18
CA SER A 46 -18.67 -17.23 6.77
C SER A 46 -17.18 -17.32 7.05
N VAL A 47 -16.39 -17.04 6.02
CA VAL A 47 -14.94 -16.86 6.13
C VAL A 47 -14.67 -15.36 6.20
N GLY A 48 -14.29 -14.89 7.37
CA GLY A 48 -14.15 -13.47 7.68
C GLY A 48 -12.70 -12.97 7.76
N PRO A 49 -12.52 -11.69 8.16
CA PRO A 49 -11.22 -11.05 8.29
C PRO A 49 -10.18 -11.84 9.09
N PRO A 50 -10.49 -12.54 10.18
CA PRO A 50 -9.49 -13.31 10.94
C PRO A 50 -8.74 -14.35 10.11
N PHE A 51 -9.45 -15.06 9.21
CA PHE A 51 -8.84 -16.04 8.33
C PHE A 51 -7.88 -15.38 7.33
N PHE A 52 -8.35 -14.33 6.65
CA PHE A 52 -7.53 -13.64 5.65
C PHE A 52 -6.35 -12.91 6.28
N ASN A 53 -6.53 -12.25 7.41
CA ASN A 53 -5.46 -11.56 8.10
C ASN A 53 -4.34 -12.52 8.54
N LEU A 54 -4.72 -13.70 9.07
CA LEU A 54 -3.74 -14.70 9.52
C LEU A 54 -3.01 -15.32 8.32
N THR A 55 -3.75 -15.87 7.36
CA THR A 55 -3.16 -16.65 6.26
C THR A 55 -2.40 -15.78 5.29
N PHE A 56 -3.00 -14.67 4.83
CA PHE A 56 -2.38 -13.74 3.91
C PHE A 56 -1.22 -12.97 4.56
N GLY A 57 -1.38 -12.52 5.81
CA GLY A 57 -0.33 -11.83 6.56
C GLY A 57 0.91 -12.70 6.76
N PHE A 58 0.74 -13.97 7.11
CA PHE A 58 1.83 -14.93 7.27
C PHE A 58 2.61 -15.18 5.97
N LEU A 59 1.92 -15.25 4.83
CA LEU A 59 2.54 -15.42 3.52
C LEU A 59 3.23 -14.13 3.04
N MET A 60 2.58 -12.99 3.24
CA MET A 60 3.08 -11.72 2.71
C MET A 60 4.21 -11.11 3.53
N ALA A 61 4.27 -11.30 4.84
CA ALA A 61 5.30 -10.70 5.69
C ALA A 61 6.74 -11.09 5.26
N PRO A 62 7.09 -12.37 5.04
CA PRO A 62 8.41 -12.73 4.53
C PRO A 62 8.67 -12.22 3.10
N LEU A 63 7.64 -12.16 2.27
CA LEU A 63 7.78 -11.61 0.93
C LEU A 63 8.10 -10.12 0.97
N LEU A 64 7.35 -9.33 1.75
CA LEU A 64 7.58 -7.89 1.89
C LEU A 64 8.98 -7.60 2.46
N LEU A 65 9.43 -8.41 3.42
CA LEU A 65 10.80 -8.31 3.94
C LEU A 65 11.85 -8.60 2.86
N ALA A 66 11.57 -9.53 1.93
CA ALA A 66 12.51 -9.91 0.87
C ALA A 66 12.55 -8.90 -0.30
N VAL A 67 11.51 -8.09 -0.50
CA VAL A 67 11.40 -7.15 -1.65
C VAL A 67 12.61 -6.23 -1.79
N PRO A 68 13.13 -5.54 -0.75
CA PRO A 68 14.28 -4.65 -0.89
C PRO A 68 15.59 -5.37 -1.27
N PHE A 69 15.69 -6.68 -0.98
CA PHE A 69 16.89 -7.47 -1.32
C PHE A 69 16.96 -7.83 -2.80
N GLY A 70 15.80 -8.06 -3.44
CA GLY A 70 15.75 -8.50 -4.85
C GLY A 70 16.62 -7.67 -5.79
N PRO A 71 16.49 -6.33 -5.84
CA PRO A 71 17.31 -5.46 -6.67
C PRO A 71 18.80 -5.45 -6.31
N MET A 72 19.15 -5.79 -5.06
CA MET A 72 20.53 -5.80 -4.57
C MET A 72 21.29 -7.10 -4.91
N LEU A 73 20.57 -8.19 -5.22
CA LEU A 73 21.16 -9.47 -5.57
C LEU A 73 21.62 -9.50 -7.02
N ALA A 74 22.74 -10.19 -7.26
CA ALA A 74 23.23 -10.46 -8.60
C ALA A 74 22.48 -11.65 -9.24
N TRP A 75 22.53 -11.71 -10.57
CA TRP A 75 22.01 -12.84 -11.33
C TRP A 75 22.87 -14.10 -11.09
N LYS A 76 22.24 -15.28 -11.12
CA LYS A 76 22.82 -16.62 -10.93
C LYS A 76 23.43 -16.90 -9.55
N ARG A 77 24.20 -15.99 -9.00
CA ARG A 77 24.85 -16.10 -7.69
C ARG A 77 24.81 -14.76 -6.97
N GLY A 78 23.98 -14.66 -5.95
CA GLY A 78 23.86 -13.47 -5.12
C GLY A 78 24.73 -13.58 -3.87
N ASP A 79 25.17 -12.43 -3.39
CA ASP A 79 25.83 -12.27 -2.09
C ASP A 79 24.85 -11.62 -1.13
N LEU A 80 24.29 -12.43 -0.22
CA LEU A 80 23.32 -11.96 0.77
C LEU A 80 23.98 -11.02 1.77
N LEU A 81 25.22 -11.27 2.17
CA LEU A 81 25.94 -10.42 3.12
C LEU A 81 26.18 -9.03 2.54
N ALA A 82 26.59 -8.96 1.28
CA ALA A 82 26.75 -7.69 0.56
C ALA A 82 25.41 -6.94 0.41
N ALA A 83 24.30 -7.65 0.18
CA ALA A 83 22.97 -7.04 0.16
C ALA A 83 22.55 -6.51 1.53
N LEU A 84 22.76 -7.26 2.61
CA LEU A 84 22.54 -6.82 4.00
C LEU A 84 23.35 -5.58 4.32
N GLN A 85 24.66 -5.57 3.96
CA GLN A 85 25.53 -4.40 4.17
C GLN A 85 25.07 -3.16 3.42
N ARG A 86 24.39 -3.28 2.31
CA ARG A 86 23.80 -2.15 1.57
C ARG A 86 22.50 -1.64 2.20
N LEU A 87 21.75 -2.51 2.86
CA LEU A 87 20.42 -2.20 3.38
C LEU A 87 20.41 -1.90 4.89
N TYR A 88 21.55 -2.08 5.63
CA TYR A 88 21.54 -1.88 7.07
C TYR A 88 21.13 -0.46 7.48
N LEU A 89 21.57 0.56 6.73
CA LEU A 89 21.20 1.95 6.99
C LEU A 89 19.71 2.17 6.72
N ALA A 90 19.19 1.62 5.61
CA ALA A 90 17.76 1.68 5.30
C ALA A 90 16.92 0.98 6.39
N ALA A 91 17.38 -0.16 6.91
CA ALA A 91 16.74 -0.88 8.00
C ALA A 91 16.77 -0.08 9.33
N GLY A 92 17.92 0.52 9.66
CA GLY A 92 18.04 1.38 10.84
C GLY A 92 17.13 2.61 10.78
N LEU A 93 17.14 3.31 9.64
CA LEU A 93 16.24 4.46 9.42
C LEU A 93 14.76 4.03 9.44
N ALA A 94 14.42 2.86 8.88
CA ALA A 94 13.08 2.33 8.89
C ALA A 94 12.58 2.03 10.31
N LEU A 95 13.43 1.44 11.14
CA LEU A 95 13.10 1.20 12.55
C LEU A 95 12.88 2.51 13.29
N VAL A 96 13.78 3.49 13.13
CA VAL A 96 13.63 4.81 13.76
C VAL A 96 12.35 5.50 13.29
N ALA A 97 12.08 5.54 11.99
CA ALA A 97 10.87 6.15 11.46
C ALA A 97 9.58 5.43 11.95
N GLY A 98 9.60 4.10 12.02
CA GLY A 98 8.52 3.30 12.59
C GLY A 98 8.27 3.61 14.06
N LEU A 99 9.33 3.72 14.88
CA LEU A 99 9.23 4.10 16.28
C LEU A 99 8.71 5.53 16.45
N VAL A 100 9.23 6.48 15.66
CA VAL A 100 8.75 7.88 15.71
C VAL A 100 7.26 7.95 15.41
N LEU A 101 6.78 7.28 14.36
CA LEU A 101 5.36 7.28 14.03
C LEU A 101 4.54 6.58 15.12
N PHE A 102 5.01 5.44 15.64
CA PHE A 102 4.35 4.70 16.71
C PHE A 102 4.12 5.56 17.97
N TYR A 103 5.14 6.29 18.40
CA TYR A 103 5.01 7.17 19.56
C TYR A 103 4.22 8.45 19.26
N ALA A 104 4.29 8.96 18.03
CA ALA A 104 3.50 10.12 17.61
C ALA A 104 1.98 9.84 17.60
N GLU A 105 1.59 8.59 17.34
CA GLU A 105 0.19 8.12 17.40
C GLU A 105 -0.19 7.51 18.78
N ASN A 106 0.55 7.88 19.84
CA ASN A 106 0.31 7.44 21.23
C ASN A 106 0.51 5.95 21.49
N GLY A 107 1.28 5.25 20.68
CA GLY A 107 1.63 3.85 20.88
C GLY A 107 0.54 2.87 20.43
N GLY A 108 0.68 1.61 20.86
CA GLY A 108 -0.24 0.54 20.45
C GLY A 108 0.36 -0.85 20.68
N PRO A 109 -0.10 -1.87 19.97
CA PRO A 109 0.49 -3.21 20.05
C PRO A 109 1.94 -3.20 19.55
N VAL A 110 2.85 -3.90 20.25
CA VAL A 110 4.28 -3.97 19.88
C VAL A 110 4.49 -4.46 18.42
N LEU A 111 3.61 -5.35 17.96
CA LEU A 111 3.66 -5.85 16.58
C LEU A 111 3.49 -4.73 15.52
N ALA A 112 2.84 -3.64 15.87
CA ALA A 112 2.70 -2.48 14.99
C ALA A 112 4.07 -1.85 14.65
N VAL A 113 5.00 -1.82 15.61
CA VAL A 113 6.37 -1.32 15.36
C VAL A 113 7.03 -2.13 14.25
N VAL A 114 6.86 -3.46 14.26
CA VAL A 114 7.42 -4.34 13.22
C VAL A 114 6.78 -4.03 11.85
N GLY A 115 5.45 -3.90 11.81
CA GLY A 115 4.74 -3.55 10.58
C GLY A 115 5.12 -2.18 10.02
N LEU A 116 5.21 -1.16 10.88
CA LEU A 116 5.66 0.19 10.50
C LEU A 116 7.11 0.19 10.01
N ALA A 117 8.01 -0.48 10.74
CA ALA A 117 9.41 -0.62 10.33
C ALA A 117 9.52 -1.33 8.98
N MET A 118 8.73 -2.37 8.72
CA MET A 118 8.68 -3.06 7.43
C MET A 118 8.19 -2.15 6.31
N ALA A 119 7.15 -1.33 6.55
CA ALA A 119 6.65 -0.36 5.58
C ALA A 119 7.73 0.67 5.21
N PHE A 120 8.41 1.25 6.21
CA PHE A 120 9.51 2.17 5.96
C PHE A 120 10.74 1.48 5.34
N PHE A 121 10.99 0.21 5.66
CA PHE A 121 12.06 -0.56 5.03
C PHE A 121 11.84 -0.77 3.53
N LEU A 122 10.60 -0.99 3.09
CA LEU A 122 10.24 -1.01 1.67
C LEU A 122 10.52 0.35 1.01
N ILE A 123 10.15 1.46 1.64
CA ILE A 123 10.37 2.81 1.12
C ILE A 123 11.86 3.13 1.03
N PHE A 124 12.59 2.99 2.14
CA PHE A 124 14.01 3.32 2.18
C PHE A 124 14.87 2.33 1.40
N GLY A 125 14.45 1.05 1.31
CA GLY A 125 15.11 0.07 0.45
C GLY A 125 14.98 0.41 -1.03
N ALA A 126 13.81 0.90 -1.47
CA ALA A 126 13.62 1.39 -2.84
C ALA A 126 14.49 2.62 -3.13
N LEU A 127 14.62 3.55 -2.18
CA LEU A 127 15.52 4.70 -2.30
C LEU A 127 17.00 4.28 -2.29
N ALA A 128 17.36 3.30 -1.47
CA ALA A 128 18.72 2.74 -1.44
C ALA A 128 19.10 2.09 -2.78
N ASP A 129 18.19 1.42 -3.48
CA ASP A 129 18.45 0.88 -4.83
C ASP A 129 18.86 1.99 -5.80
N LEU A 130 18.14 3.12 -5.84
CA LEU A 130 18.50 4.26 -6.66
C LEU A 130 19.83 4.90 -6.23
N TRP A 131 20.07 5.02 -4.93
CA TRP A 131 21.29 5.56 -4.35
C TRP A 131 22.54 4.78 -4.80
N PHE A 132 22.50 3.46 -4.69
CA PHE A 132 23.63 2.61 -5.08
C PHE A 132 23.81 2.54 -6.58
N ARG A 133 22.74 2.53 -7.37
CA ARG A 133 22.81 2.58 -8.86
C ARG A 133 23.42 3.88 -9.35
N ALA A 134 23.09 5.00 -8.72
CA ALA A 134 23.66 6.31 -9.05
C ALA A 134 25.14 6.43 -8.61
N GLY A 135 25.56 5.63 -7.62
CA GLY A 135 26.93 5.65 -7.09
C GLY A 135 27.17 6.75 -6.06
N PHE A 136 26.13 7.22 -5.38
CA PHE A 136 26.29 8.14 -4.25
C PHE A 136 27.17 7.50 -3.17
N GLY A 137 28.02 8.31 -2.53
CA GLY A 137 29.02 7.86 -1.54
C GLY A 137 30.28 7.24 -2.14
N LYS A 138 30.32 6.96 -3.47
CA LYS A 138 31.51 6.43 -4.20
C LYS A 138 32.03 7.39 -5.25
N GLN A 139 31.23 8.32 -5.71
CA GLN A 139 31.51 9.29 -6.75
C GLN A 139 31.22 10.69 -6.22
N THR A 140 31.74 11.73 -6.90
CA THR A 140 31.33 13.10 -6.61
C THR A 140 29.84 13.30 -6.82
N ALA A 141 29.21 14.20 -6.07
CA ALA A 141 27.78 14.46 -6.14
C ALA A 141 27.31 14.79 -7.58
N SER A 142 28.10 15.57 -8.32
CA SER A 142 27.79 15.93 -9.73
C SER A 142 27.71 14.68 -10.62
N ILE A 143 28.67 13.76 -10.51
CA ILE A 143 28.68 12.52 -11.29
C ILE A 143 27.52 11.61 -10.87
N ALA A 144 27.25 11.48 -9.57
CA ALA A 144 26.14 10.68 -9.07
C ALA A 144 24.77 11.21 -9.58
N TRP A 145 24.55 12.51 -9.55
CA TRP A 145 23.35 13.13 -10.09
C TRP A 145 23.21 12.93 -11.61
N SER A 146 24.30 13.04 -12.35
CA SER A 146 24.30 12.75 -13.79
C SER A 146 23.94 11.29 -14.07
N ARG A 147 24.49 10.36 -13.29
CA ARG A 147 24.18 8.92 -13.39
C ARG A 147 22.73 8.65 -13.00
N LEU A 148 22.22 9.26 -11.92
CA LEU A 148 20.84 9.12 -11.52
C LEU A 148 19.89 9.51 -12.66
N LYS A 149 20.10 10.67 -13.29
CA LYS A 149 19.30 11.14 -14.44
C LYS A 149 19.42 10.22 -15.66
N GLY A 150 20.55 9.52 -15.81
CA GLY A 150 20.82 8.59 -16.90
C GLY A 150 20.36 7.14 -16.65
N LEU A 151 19.78 6.82 -15.48
CA LEU A 151 19.27 5.49 -15.19
C LEU A 151 18.16 5.10 -16.18
N PRO A 152 18.02 3.81 -16.49
CA PRO A 152 16.90 3.30 -17.27
C PRO A 152 15.55 3.63 -16.59
N ARG A 153 14.52 3.91 -17.40
CA ARG A 153 13.17 4.13 -16.86
C ARG A 153 12.66 2.93 -16.07
N SER A 154 13.04 1.72 -16.46
CA SER A 154 12.71 0.49 -15.73
C SER A 154 13.28 0.47 -14.31
N ALA A 155 14.48 1.03 -14.08
CA ALA A 155 15.04 1.13 -12.73
C ALA A 155 14.23 2.09 -11.84
N PHE A 156 13.88 3.27 -12.35
CA PHE A 156 13.00 4.21 -11.66
C PHE A 156 11.62 3.61 -11.41
N GLY A 157 11.04 2.99 -12.44
CA GLY A 157 9.72 2.37 -12.34
C GLY A 157 9.66 1.28 -11.27
N THR A 158 10.68 0.43 -11.21
CA THR A 158 10.76 -0.62 -10.17
C THR A 158 10.89 -0.02 -8.77
N SER A 159 11.79 0.96 -8.58
CA SER A 159 11.96 1.60 -7.27
C SER A 159 10.70 2.36 -6.85
N LEU A 160 10.03 3.04 -7.79
CA LEU A 160 8.77 3.74 -7.52
C LEU A 160 7.65 2.76 -7.14
N ALA A 161 7.56 1.60 -7.82
CA ALA A 161 6.59 0.57 -7.49
C ALA A 161 6.83 -0.02 -6.08
N HIS A 162 8.09 -0.31 -5.73
CA HIS A 162 8.42 -0.81 -4.38
C HIS A 162 8.19 0.25 -3.30
N MET A 163 8.47 1.53 -3.58
CA MET A 163 8.14 2.63 -2.68
C MET A 163 6.63 2.77 -2.48
N GLY A 164 5.85 2.69 -3.56
CA GLY A 164 4.39 2.70 -3.50
C GLY A 164 3.84 1.55 -2.66
N LEU A 165 4.40 0.35 -2.79
CA LEU A 165 4.06 -0.80 -1.94
C LEU A 165 4.33 -0.47 -0.46
N GLY A 166 5.48 0.13 -0.14
CA GLY A 166 5.79 0.55 1.22
C GLY A 166 4.80 1.58 1.78
N ILE A 167 4.38 2.55 0.96
CA ILE A 167 3.37 3.55 1.34
C ILE A 167 2.01 2.88 1.59
N THR A 168 1.62 1.90 0.75
CA THR A 168 0.38 1.12 0.95
C THR A 168 0.43 0.33 2.25
N VAL A 169 1.53 -0.38 2.52
CA VAL A 169 1.72 -1.14 3.76
C VAL A 169 1.71 -0.21 4.98
N LEU A 170 2.31 0.99 4.88
CA LEU A 170 2.24 2.01 5.93
C LEU A 170 0.79 2.37 6.25
N GLY A 171 -0.02 2.65 5.23
CA GLY A 171 -1.44 2.97 5.40
C GLY A 171 -2.22 1.81 6.04
N ILE A 172 -2.01 0.58 5.57
CA ILE A 172 -2.67 -0.61 6.13
C ILE A 172 -2.33 -0.78 7.62
N VAL A 173 -1.04 -0.76 7.97
CA VAL A 173 -0.59 -0.94 9.35
C VAL A 173 -1.08 0.20 10.24
N ALA A 174 -0.96 1.45 9.77
CA ALA A 174 -1.37 2.61 10.56
C ALA A 174 -2.89 2.63 10.83
N VAL A 175 -3.71 2.37 9.81
CA VAL A 175 -5.17 2.29 9.99
C VAL A 175 -5.53 1.14 10.94
N THR A 176 -5.01 -0.06 10.70
CA THR A 176 -5.34 -1.23 11.53
C THR A 176 -4.91 -1.07 12.99
N THR A 177 -3.84 -0.29 13.23
CA THR A 177 -3.29 -0.09 14.58
C THR A 177 -3.94 1.08 15.32
N PHE A 178 -4.15 2.20 14.63
CA PHE A 178 -4.49 3.48 15.25
C PHE A 178 -5.92 3.93 14.97
N GLU A 179 -6.71 3.13 14.26
CA GLU A 179 -8.14 3.39 14.10
C GLU A 179 -8.83 3.39 15.46
N THR A 180 -9.69 4.38 15.66
CA THR A 180 -10.57 4.45 16.82
C THR A 180 -12.02 4.46 16.38
N GLU A 181 -12.85 3.67 17.07
CA GLU A 181 -14.31 3.65 16.91
C GLU A 181 -14.96 4.20 18.16
N THR A 182 -15.86 5.14 17.97
CA THR A 182 -16.74 5.66 19.03
C THR A 182 -18.19 5.36 18.66
N VAL A 183 -18.90 4.64 19.52
CA VAL A 183 -20.32 4.33 19.36
C VAL A 183 -21.07 5.10 20.45
N VAL A 184 -21.94 6.02 20.05
CA VAL A 184 -22.66 6.90 20.97
C VAL A 184 -24.13 7.03 20.58
N GLU A 185 -24.97 7.25 21.56
CA GLU A 185 -26.35 7.68 21.36
C GLU A 185 -26.40 9.20 21.25
N MET A 186 -27.00 9.72 20.19
CA MET A 186 -27.05 11.13 19.94
C MET A 186 -28.49 11.60 19.69
N LYS A 187 -28.85 12.72 20.29
CA LYS A 187 -30.05 13.52 19.99
C LYS A 187 -29.61 14.81 19.32
N PRO A 188 -30.46 15.48 18.55
CA PRO A 188 -30.13 16.78 17.96
C PRO A 188 -29.57 17.75 19.02
N GLY A 189 -28.43 18.38 18.71
CA GLY A 189 -27.67 19.25 19.60
C GLY A 189 -26.60 18.57 20.46
N MET A 190 -26.58 17.23 20.56
CA MET A 190 -25.53 16.52 21.30
C MET A 190 -24.22 16.47 20.53
N THR A 191 -23.11 16.32 21.26
CA THR A 191 -21.77 16.28 20.73
C THR A 191 -21.06 14.96 21.06
N ALA A 192 -20.16 14.53 20.18
CA ALA A 192 -19.27 13.40 20.39
C ALA A 192 -17.84 13.76 19.95
N GLU A 193 -16.85 13.12 20.56
CA GLU A 193 -15.44 13.35 20.22
C GLU A 193 -14.83 12.13 19.52
N ALA A 194 -14.09 12.39 18.42
CA ALA A 194 -13.32 11.37 17.71
C ALA A 194 -12.12 12.02 17.00
N GLY A 195 -10.92 11.42 17.14
CA GLY A 195 -9.71 11.85 16.42
C GLY A 195 -9.30 13.31 16.70
N GLY A 196 -9.65 13.88 17.87
CA GLY A 196 -9.37 15.27 18.21
C GLY A 196 -10.34 16.28 17.57
N PHE A 197 -11.46 15.78 17.02
CA PHE A 197 -12.58 16.57 16.51
C PHE A 197 -13.81 16.39 17.40
N VAL A 198 -14.62 17.46 17.49
CA VAL A 198 -15.95 17.45 18.14
C VAL A 198 -17.00 17.46 17.04
N LEU A 199 -17.87 16.46 17.03
CA LEU A 199 -19.01 16.35 16.11
C LEU A 199 -20.28 16.74 16.83
N THR A 200 -21.05 17.69 16.29
CA THR A 200 -22.38 18.05 16.76
C THR A 200 -23.41 17.41 15.83
N PHE A 201 -24.36 16.68 16.37
CA PHE A 201 -25.48 16.15 15.59
C PHE A 201 -26.56 17.24 15.46
N ASP A 202 -26.75 17.77 14.26
CA ASP A 202 -27.68 18.88 14.02
C ASP A 202 -29.13 18.41 13.78
N GLY A 203 -29.32 17.11 13.45
CA GLY A 203 -30.65 16.52 13.28
C GLY A 203 -30.80 15.68 12.02
N MET A 204 -31.99 15.15 11.82
CA MET A 204 -32.37 14.30 10.70
C MET A 204 -33.18 15.07 9.66
N ARG A 205 -33.03 14.71 8.39
CA ARG A 205 -33.84 15.18 7.26
C ARG A 205 -34.21 14.01 6.35
N ALA A 206 -35.49 13.89 6.05
CA ALA A 206 -35.94 12.93 5.04
C ALA A 206 -35.55 13.41 3.63
N GLY A 207 -35.15 12.50 2.78
CA GLY A 207 -34.75 12.73 1.40
C GLY A 207 -35.31 11.66 0.46
N GLN A 208 -35.34 11.98 -0.82
CA GLN A 208 -35.74 11.03 -1.87
C GLN A 208 -34.76 11.11 -3.03
N GLY A 209 -34.25 9.94 -3.42
CA GLY A 209 -33.40 9.78 -4.59
C GLY A 209 -34.17 9.13 -5.76
N PRO A 210 -33.50 8.89 -6.88
CA PRO A 210 -34.13 8.32 -8.08
C PRO A 210 -34.79 6.95 -7.87
N ASN A 211 -34.25 6.14 -6.98
CA ASN A 211 -34.68 4.75 -6.72
C ASN A 211 -34.61 4.36 -5.23
N TYR A 212 -34.53 5.34 -4.34
CA TYR A 212 -34.52 5.13 -2.89
C TYR A 212 -35.19 6.30 -2.15
N THR A 213 -35.63 6.02 -0.94
CA THR A 213 -35.91 7.02 0.10
C THR A 213 -34.77 6.98 1.12
N GLU A 214 -34.47 8.09 1.76
CA GLU A 214 -33.41 8.14 2.76
C GLU A 214 -33.74 9.05 3.93
N ASP A 215 -33.20 8.69 5.10
CA ASP A 215 -33.11 9.55 6.26
C ASP A 215 -31.65 9.98 6.42
N ARG A 216 -31.42 11.31 6.34
CA ARG A 216 -30.08 11.92 6.40
C ARG A 216 -29.85 12.55 7.76
N GLY A 217 -28.77 12.15 8.43
CA GLY A 217 -28.23 12.85 9.60
C GLY A 217 -27.17 13.87 9.19
N HIS A 218 -27.30 15.09 9.69
CA HIS A 218 -26.34 16.16 9.51
C HIS A 218 -25.45 16.30 10.73
N PHE A 219 -24.15 16.47 10.52
CA PHE A 219 -23.17 16.66 11.59
C PHE A 219 -22.23 17.81 11.24
N THR A 220 -22.11 18.76 12.16
CA THR A 220 -21.11 19.84 12.10
C THR A 220 -19.84 19.36 12.82
N ILE A 221 -18.69 19.40 12.15
CA ILE A 221 -17.39 18.98 12.69
C ILE A 221 -16.59 20.22 13.10
N ARG A 222 -16.12 20.24 14.35
CA ARG A 222 -15.32 21.33 14.92
C ARG A 222 -13.95 20.82 15.35
N LYS A 223 -12.94 21.68 15.21
CA LYS A 223 -11.61 21.49 15.79
C LYS A 223 -11.22 22.73 16.57
N ALA A 224 -10.82 22.57 17.83
CA ALA A 224 -10.53 23.70 18.73
C ALA A 224 -11.62 24.79 18.72
N GLY A 225 -12.91 24.40 18.73
CA GLY A 225 -14.07 25.29 18.73
C GLY A 225 -14.47 25.87 17.37
N VAL A 226 -13.63 25.78 16.35
CA VAL A 226 -13.92 26.29 15.00
C VAL A 226 -14.54 25.20 14.13
N ALA A 227 -15.65 25.52 13.43
CA ALA A 227 -16.24 24.61 12.45
C ALA A 227 -15.30 24.47 11.25
N VAL A 228 -14.93 23.22 10.93
CA VAL A 228 -13.97 22.89 9.87
C VAL A 228 -14.58 22.11 8.73
N ALA A 229 -15.72 21.45 8.97
CA ALA A 229 -16.45 20.71 7.93
C ALA A 229 -17.86 20.38 8.38
N ASP A 230 -18.71 20.06 7.41
CA ASP A 230 -20.03 19.44 7.60
C ASP A 230 -20.03 18.07 6.93
N VAL A 231 -20.77 17.11 7.51
CA VAL A 231 -20.90 15.77 6.96
C VAL A 231 -22.32 15.25 7.06
N TRP A 232 -22.73 14.54 6.04
CA TRP A 232 -24.02 13.87 5.95
C TRP A 232 -23.81 12.37 5.92
N SER A 233 -24.53 11.64 6.75
CA SER A 233 -24.67 10.19 6.69
C SER A 233 -26.12 9.84 6.47
N SER A 234 -26.45 8.78 5.73
CA SER A 234 -27.84 8.45 5.47
C SER A 234 -28.14 6.95 5.59
N LYS A 235 -29.39 6.66 5.97
CA LYS A 235 -29.97 5.33 5.80
C LYS A 235 -30.90 5.36 4.58
N ARG A 236 -30.57 4.56 3.58
CA ARG A 236 -31.30 4.45 2.32
C ARG A 236 -32.13 3.19 2.29
N LEU A 237 -33.36 3.30 1.80
CA LEU A 237 -34.22 2.17 1.49
C LEU A 237 -34.45 2.16 -0.02
N TYR A 238 -33.83 1.18 -0.70
CA TYR A 238 -33.99 1.00 -2.14
C TYR A 238 -35.35 0.40 -2.48
N THR A 239 -36.11 1.10 -3.34
CA THR A 239 -37.53 0.76 -3.64
C THR A 239 -37.70 -0.60 -4.30
N ALA A 240 -36.77 -1.02 -5.20
CA ALA A 240 -36.85 -2.27 -5.95
C ALA A 240 -36.63 -3.52 -5.06
N ARG A 241 -35.65 -3.49 -4.16
CA ARG A 241 -35.28 -4.65 -3.32
C ARG A 241 -35.74 -4.52 -1.87
N ARG A 242 -36.30 -3.37 -1.48
CA ARG A 242 -36.64 -3.02 -0.11
C ARG A 242 -35.52 -3.32 0.91
N MET A 243 -34.28 -3.16 0.47
CA MET A 243 -33.09 -3.44 1.24
C MET A 243 -32.57 -2.12 1.85
N PRO A 244 -32.45 -2.05 3.19
CA PRO A 244 -31.84 -0.91 3.83
C PRO A 244 -30.32 -0.91 3.62
N THR A 245 -29.74 0.23 3.33
CA THR A 245 -28.29 0.43 3.21
C THR A 245 -27.89 1.67 3.98
N THR A 246 -26.78 1.61 4.70
CA THR A 246 -26.23 2.78 5.39
C THR A 246 -25.12 3.38 4.53
N GLU A 247 -25.24 4.67 4.26
CA GLU A 247 -24.22 5.47 3.56
C GLU A 247 -23.46 6.28 4.59
N ALA A 248 -22.20 5.96 4.80
CA ALA A 248 -21.35 6.70 5.72
C ALA A 248 -20.99 8.08 5.15
N GLY A 249 -21.04 9.08 6.00
CA GLY A 249 -20.45 10.39 5.72
C GLY A 249 -18.94 10.34 5.94
N ILE A 250 -18.15 10.85 4.99
CA ILE A 250 -16.69 10.78 5.04
C ILE A 250 -16.11 12.18 4.85
N VAL A 251 -15.22 12.58 5.76
CA VAL A 251 -14.45 13.81 5.63
C VAL A 251 -12.97 13.53 5.75
N THR A 252 -12.19 14.12 4.84
CA THR A 252 -10.74 13.94 4.77
C THR A 252 -10.01 15.10 5.44
N PHE A 253 -9.10 14.76 6.35
CA PHE A 253 -8.19 15.67 7.03
C PHE A 253 -6.73 15.24 6.81
N GLY A 254 -6.05 15.86 5.85
CA GLY A 254 -4.70 15.48 5.45
C GLY A 254 -4.65 14.06 4.90
N LEU A 255 -3.94 13.15 5.56
CA LEU A 255 -3.85 11.72 5.19
C LEU A 255 -4.87 10.85 5.92
N SER A 256 -5.69 11.42 6.78
CA SER A 256 -6.63 10.71 7.65
C SER A 256 -8.07 11.02 7.27
N GLN A 257 -9.00 10.17 7.67
CA GLN A 257 -10.43 10.36 7.41
C GLN A 257 -11.25 10.12 8.66
N LEU A 258 -12.32 10.89 8.78
CA LEU A 258 -13.36 10.72 9.76
C LEU A 258 -14.60 10.20 9.04
N TYR A 259 -15.13 9.08 9.54
CA TYR A 259 -16.34 8.43 9.05
C TYR A 259 -17.44 8.57 10.07
N VAL A 260 -18.64 8.85 9.61
CA VAL A 260 -19.85 8.91 10.45
C VAL A 260 -20.91 8.02 9.83
N SER A 261 -21.46 7.09 10.60
CA SER A 261 -22.48 6.16 10.15
C SER A 261 -23.67 6.18 11.10
N LEU A 262 -24.88 6.22 10.53
CA LEU A 262 -26.12 6.13 11.29
C LEU A 262 -26.43 4.68 11.64
N GLY A 263 -26.63 4.40 12.92
CA GLY A 263 -27.15 3.14 13.44
C GLY A 263 -28.68 3.14 13.50
N ASP A 264 -29.25 2.35 14.41
CA ASP A 264 -30.70 2.22 14.53
C ASP A 264 -31.30 3.36 15.35
N PRO A 265 -32.53 3.82 14.99
CA PRO A 265 -33.26 4.79 15.79
C PRO A 265 -33.70 4.15 17.13
N MET A 266 -33.71 4.94 18.18
CA MET A 266 -34.10 4.53 19.49
C MET A 266 -35.53 4.97 19.83
N ALA A 267 -36.18 4.27 20.77
CA ALA A 267 -37.57 4.57 21.18
C ALA A 267 -37.73 5.95 21.80
N ASP A 268 -36.69 6.54 22.36
CA ASP A 268 -36.65 7.84 23.00
C ASP A 268 -36.32 9.01 22.05
N GLY A 269 -36.30 8.77 20.73
CA GLY A 269 -35.99 9.73 19.70
C GLY A 269 -34.48 9.97 19.49
N GLY A 270 -33.63 9.22 20.16
CA GLY A 270 -32.18 9.16 19.91
C GLY A 270 -31.81 8.27 18.71
N LEU A 271 -30.57 8.38 18.26
CA LEU A 271 -30.01 7.61 17.19
C LEU A 271 -28.65 7.08 17.63
N VAL A 272 -28.38 5.81 17.35
CA VAL A 272 -27.02 5.27 17.50
C VAL A 272 -26.16 5.82 16.38
N VAL A 273 -25.04 6.46 16.71
CA VAL A 273 -24.07 6.98 15.75
C VAL A 273 -22.74 6.27 15.98
N ARG A 274 -22.16 5.78 14.90
CA ARG A 274 -20.81 5.23 14.89
C ARG A 274 -19.88 6.18 14.20
N ILE A 275 -18.78 6.51 14.85
CA ILE A 275 -17.79 7.47 14.38
C ILE A 275 -16.44 6.76 14.39
N TRP A 276 -15.76 6.73 13.23
CA TRP A 276 -14.42 6.19 13.14
C TRP A 276 -13.45 7.29 12.77
N TRP A 277 -12.36 7.36 13.48
CA TRP A 277 -11.17 8.08 13.05
C TRP A 277 -10.21 7.09 12.44
N LYS A 278 -9.85 7.29 11.17
CA LYS A 278 -8.97 6.41 10.38
C LYS A 278 -7.70 7.16 9.99
N PRO A 279 -6.65 7.13 10.83
CA PRO A 279 -5.40 7.81 10.53
C PRO A 279 -4.68 7.13 9.36
N TRP A 280 -4.00 7.93 8.54
CA TRP A 280 -3.15 7.49 7.43
C TRP A 280 -3.83 6.65 6.34
N ILE A 281 -5.14 6.54 6.34
CA ILE A 281 -5.90 5.70 5.39
C ILE A 281 -5.61 6.07 3.93
N LEU A 282 -5.37 7.35 3.62
CA LEU A 282 -5.05 7.78 2.26
C LEU A 282 -3.72 7.23 1.75
N CYS A 283 -2.82 6.80 2.62
CA CYS A 283 -1.58 6.14 2.19
C CYS A 283 -1.85 4.85 1.42
N ILE A 284 -2.95 4.12 1.70
CA ILE A 284 -3.37 2.93 0.94
C ILE A 284 -3.59 3.29 -0.53
N TRP A 285 -4.34 4.35 -0.78
CA TRP A 285 -4.67 4.83 -2.12
C TRP A 285 -3.48 5.50 -2.82
N LEU A 286 -2.77 6.37 -2.11
CA LEU A 286 -1.59 7.05 -2.63
C LEU A 286 -0.49 6.05 -3.02
N GLY A 287 -0.24 5.04 -2.18
CA GLY A 287 0.73 4.01 -2.47
C GLY A 287 0.36 3.20 -3.71
N THR A 288 -0.93 2.88 -3.87
CA THR A 288 -1.45 2.19 -5.07
C THR A 288 -1.25 3.03 -6.34
N VAL A 289 -1.53 4.34 -6.28
CA VAL A 289 -1.29 5.27 -7.41
C VAL A 289 0.20 5.35 -7.73
N VAL A 290 1.07 5.40 -6.71
CA VAL A 290 2.53 5.40 -6.89
C VAL A 290 3.01 4.09 -7.51
N MET A 291 2.47 2.93 -7.08
CA MET A 291 2.78 1.63 -7.72
C MET A 291 2.37 1.61 -9.19
N MET A 292 1.17 2.10 -9.50
CA MET A 292 0.67 2.19 -10.88
C MET A 292 1.59 3.07 -11.74
N ALA A 293 1.96 4.25 -11.23
CA ALA A 293 2.89 5.15 -11.91
C ALA A 293 4.26 4.47 -12.15
N GLY A 294 4.76 3.73 -11.15
CA GLY A 294 5.98 2.93 -11.26
C GLY A 294 5.89 1.89 -12.37
N GLY A 295 4.78 1.18 -12.47
CA GLY A 295 4.48 0.23 -13.54
C GLY A 295 4.49 0.89 -14.93
N VAL A 296 3.79 2.00 -15.09
CA VAL A 296 3.75 2.78 -16.34
C VAL A 296 5.13 3.24 -16.75
N VAL A 297 5.91 3.80 -15.82
CA VAL A 297 7.29 4.24 -16.07
C VAL A 297 8.17 3.07 -16.49
N SER A 298 8.06 1.91 -15.81
CA SER A 298 8.83 0.70 -16.15
C SER A 298 8.48 0.19 -17.55
N LEU A 299 7.19 0.09 -17.88
CA LEU A 299 6.71 -0.36 -19.20
C LEU A 299 7.06 0.61 -20.33
N SER A 300 7.27 1.89 -20.04
CA SER A 300 7.70 2.90 -21.02
C SER A 300 9.16 2.75 -21.45
N ASP A 301 9.96 1.87 -20.79
CA ASP A 301 11.36 1.64 -21.14
C ASP A 301 11.48 0.83 -22.43
N ARG A 302 11.89 1.51 -23.50
CA ARG A 302 12.05 0.87 -24.83
C ARG A 302 13.11 -0.23 -24.87
N ARG A 303 14.03 -0.28 -23.89
CA ARG A 303 15.11 -1.28 -23.81
C ARG A 303 14.58 -2.68 -23.48
N LEU A 304 13.40 -2.77 -22.89
CA LEU A 304 12.76 -4.03 -22.53
C LEU A 304 11.80 -4.55 -23.62
N ARG A 305 11.58 -3.80 -24.70
CA ARG A 305 10.75 -4.26 -25.81
C ARG A 305 11.52 -5.27 -26.66
N VAL A 306 10.91 -6.42 -26.88
CA VAL A 306 11.39 -7.45 -27.81
C VAL A 306 11.50 -6.81 -29.21
N GLY A 307 12.69 -6.86 -29.83
CA GLY A 307 12.91 -6.38 -31.19
C GLY A 307 13.74 -5.10 -31.33
N VAL A 308 14.35 -4.57 -30.28
CA VAL A 308 15.36 -3.50 -30.47
C VAL A 308 16.59 -4.10 -31.18
N PRO A 309 16.95 -3.66 -32.42
CA PRO A 309 18.14 -4.17 -33.11
C PRO A 309 19.37 -3.92 -32.25
N LYS A 310 20.17 -4.96 -32.00
CA LYS A 310 21.50 -4.77 -31.42
C LYS A 310 22.23 -3.77 -32.30
N ARG A 311 22.73 -2.66 -31.72
CA ARG A 311 23.61 -1.75 -32.42
C ARG A 311 24.70 -2.59 -33.06
N ARG A 312 24.72 -2.65 -34.41
CA ARG A 312 25.85 -3.25 -35.13
C ARG A 312 27.11 -2.53 -34.65
N ALA A 313 28.06 -3.32 -34.11
CA ALA A 313 29.40 -2.81 -33.87
C ALA A 313 29.85 -2.13 -35.16
N LYS A 314 30.25 -0.84 -35.07
CA LYS A 314 30.91 -0.20 -36.21
C LYS A 314 32.09 -1.12 -36.58
N VAL A 315 32.00 -1.79 -37.72
CA VAL A 315 33.14 -2.43 -38.33
C VAL A 315 34.08 -1.29 -38.63
N VAL A 316 35.15 -1.19 -37.84
CA VAL A 316 36.24 -0.26 -38.13
C VAL A 316 36.86 -0.85 -39.42
N ALA A 317 36.68 -0.11 -40.52
CA ALA A 317 37.34 -0.49 -41.76
C ALA A 317 38.86 -0.58 -41.51
N PRO A 318 39.52 -1.66 -41.94
CA PRO A 318 40.97 -1.75 -41.79
C PRO A 318 41.64 -0.53 -42.47
N VAL A 319 42.56 0.09 -41.77
CA VAL A 319 43.34 1.20 -42.27
C VAL A 319 44.11 0.72 -43.51
N PRO A 320 43.95 1.38 -44.67
CA PRO A 320 44.74 0.98 -45.86
C PRO A 320 46.23 1.20 -45.56
N GLY A 321 47.00 0.14 -45.48
CA GLY A 321 48.44 0.16 -45.20
C GLY A 321 49.02 -0.94 -44.35
N GLN A 322 48.19 -1.80 -43.69
CA GLN A 322 48.70 -2.89 -42.81
C GLN A 322 48.59 -4.29 -43.41
N VAL A 323 48.40 -4.45 -44.70
CA VAL A 323 48.27 -5.77 -45.37
C VAL A 323 49.56 -6.20 -46.09
N ALA A 324 50.68 -5.50 -45.88
CA ALA A 324 51.91 -5.82 -46.62
C ALA A 324 53.02 -6.57 -45.84
N GLU A 325 52.77 -7.01 -44.58
CA GLU A 325 53.85 -7.56 -43.76
C GLU A 325 53.57 -8.99 -43.20
N ALA A 326 52.69 -9.75 -43.85
CA ALA A 326 52.39 -11.11 -43.42
C ALA A 326 52.51 -12.14 -44.61
N ALA A 327 53.35 -11.85 -45.57
CA ALA A 327 53.67 -12.79 -46.66
C ALA A 327 55.17 -12.69 -47.05
N GLU A 328 56.04 -13.03 -46.10
CA GLU A 328 57.38 -13.57 -46.34
C GLU A 328 57.70 -14.66 -45.31
#